data_a0c4ed058642c88d5e62bcf25ff19624
#
_entry.id   a0c4ed058642c88d5e62bcf25ff19624
#
_cell.length_a   1.000
_cell.length_b   1.000
_cell.length_c   1.000
_cell.angle_alpha   90.00
_cell.angle_beta   90.00
_cell.angle_gamma   90.00
#
_symmetry.space_group_name_H-M   'P 1'
#
loop_
_entity.id
_entity.type
_entity.pdbx_description
1 polymer ?
#
loop_
_entity_poly.entity_id
_entity_poly.type
_entity_poly.pdbx_seq_one_letter_code
_entity_poly.pdbx_strand_id
1 'polypeptide(L)'
;PSDISDDPSTPSASSTTEPQPTTPPAGEVIPTVDRQAELTEAKKKNPDTVAWLYIPGAEIDNPVMQAEDNGYYLKLDENGEYAMWGCYYAHCENRIGSRDKLDKNTTIFGHSASNCDPDGPKFTKLYRYMDADFVKAHPYIYLSVDGEDMIFQITALFVTDIGFDYIAPNPTGDDLTSFFE
;
A
#
# COMPACT_ATOMS: atom_id res chain seq x y z
N PRO A 1 59.02 36.89 -1.16
CA PRO A 1 57.72 37.35 -1.52
C PRO A 1 57.15 36.47 -2.63
N SER A 2 56.24 35.65 -2.32
CA SER A 2 55.49 34.85 -3.27
C SER A 2 54.10 34.67 -2.73
N ASP A 3 53.16 35.33 -3.40
CA ASP A 3 51.72 35.24 -3.18
C ASP A 3 51.21 33.84 -3.48
N ILE A 4 50.42 33.30 -2.56
CA ILE A 4 49.59 32.13 -2.81
C ILE A 4 48.16 32.61 -2.58
N SER A 5 47.41 32.72 -3.67
CA SER A 5 45.97 32.95 -3.69
C SER A 5 45.25 31.62 -3.62
N ASP A 6 44.60 31.37 -2.50
CA ASP A 6 43.63 30.27 -2.32
C ASP A 6 42.28 30.69 -2.88
N ASP A 7 41.83 29.94 -3.88
CA ASP A 7 40.47 30.00 -4.43
C ASP A 7 39.57 28.99 -3.71
N PRO A 8 38.51 29.38 -3.01
CA PRO A 8 37.56 28.42 -2.41
C PRO A 8 36.51 28.00 -3.44
N SER A 9 36.68 26.81 -3.97
CA SER A 9 35.67 26.13 -4.78
C SER A 9 34.37 25.97 -4.04
N THR A 10 33.35 26.65 -4.50
CA THR A 10 31.96 26.51 -4.03
C THR A 10 31.42 25.12 -4.41
N PRO A 11 30.86 24.34 -3.49
CA PRO A 11 30.18 23.11 -3.87
C PRO A 11 28.88 23.42 -4.60
N SER A 12 28.76 22.87 -5.78
CA SER A 12 27.56 22.90 -6.63
C SER A 12 26.37 22.25 -5.90
N ALA A 13 25.28 22.98 -5.77
CA ALA A 13 24.04 22.49 -5.23
C ALA A 13 23.50 21.36 -6.12
N SER A 14 23.40 20.14 -5.56
CA SER A 14 22.64 19.06 -6.16
C SER A 14 21.16 19.45 -6.17
N SER A 15 20.59 19.61 -7.34
CA SER A 15 19.15 19.80 -7.52
C SER A 15 18.44 18.47 -7.22
N THR A 16 17.78 18.39 -6.09
CA THR A 16 16.83 17.33 -5.79
C THR A 16 15.63 17.51 -6.73
N THR A 17 15.53 16.66 -7.72
CA THR A 17 14.37 16.62 -8.61
C THR A 17 13.26 15.89 -7.87
N GLU A 18 12.20 16.61 -7.56
CA GLU A 18 10.94 16.06 -7.03
C GLU A 18 10.44 14.94 -7.96
N PRO A 19 10.03 13.76 -7.44
CA PRO A 19 9.49 12.70 -8.28
C PRO A 19 8.16 13.15 -8.89
N GLN A 20 8.19 13.43 -10.18
CA GLN A 20 6.99 13.73 -10.96
C GLN A 20 6.10 12.50 -11.02
N PRO A 21 4.76 12.61 -10.83
CA PRO A 21 3.86 11.49 -11.03
C PRO A 21 4.04 10.94 -12.45
N THR A 22 4.52 9.72 -12.57
CA THR A 22 4.70 9.04 -13.85
C THR A 22 3.33 8.69 -14.41
N THR A 23 2.90 9.46 -15.42
CA THR A 23 1.77 9.04 -16.26
C THR A 23 2.18 7.77 -16.99
N PRO A 24 1.33 6.72 -17.03
CA PRO A 24 1.62 5.53 -17.82
C PRO A 24 1.97 5.89 -19.26
N PRO A 25 2.89 5.18 -19.92
CA PRO A 25 3.22 5.43 -21.30
C PRO A 25 1.95 5.33 -22.17
N ALA A 26 1.77 6.28 -23.08
CA ALA A 26 0.59 6.37 -23.94
C ALA A 26 0.45 5.07 -24.76
N GLY A 27 -0.58 4.28 -24.46
CA GLY A 27 -0.89 3.02 -25.15
C GLY A 27 -0.94 1.77 -24.28
N GLU A 28 -0.60 1.85 -22.99
CA GLU A 28 -0.75 0.74 -22.07
C GLU A 28 -2.24 0.58 -21.70
N VAL A 29 -2.82 -0.57 -22.04
CA VAL A 29 -4.18 -0.91 -21.61
C VAL A 29 -4.09 -1.46 -20.19
N ILE A 30 -4.45 -0.62 -19.21
CA ILE A 30 -4.55 -1.07 -17.81
C ILE A 30 -5.76 -2.00 -17.72
N PRO A 31 -5.59 -3.26 -17.27
CA PRO A 31 -6.72 -4.17 -17.10
C PRO A 31 -7.74 -3.61 -16.11
N THR A 32 -9.01 -3.58 -16.50
CA THR A 32 -10.09 -3.28 -15.55
C THR A 32 -10.44 -4.54 -14.78
N VAL A 33 -10.66 -4.39 -13.47
CA VAL A 33 -11.06 -5.47 -12.56
C VAL A 33 -12.35 -5.04 -11.90
N ASP A 34 -13.34 -5.91 -11.93
CA ASP A 34 -14.62 -5.74 -11.23
C ASP A 34 -14.70 -6.81 -10.12
N ARG A 35 -14.85 -6.37 -8.87
CA ARG A 35 -15.03 -7.23 -7.69
C ARG A 35 -16.29 -6.85 -6.88
N GLN A 36 -17.24 -6.16 -7.52
CA GLN A 36 -18.46 -5.69 -6.85
C GLN A 36 -19.34 -6.85 -6.35
N ALA A 37 -19.40 -7.95 -7.10
CA ALA A 37 -20.17 -9.12 -6.72
C ALA A 37 -19.55 -9.82 -5.50
N GLU A 38 -18.23 -10.05 -5.52
CA GLU A 38 -17.47 -10.66 -4.41
C GLU A 38 -17.55 -9.79 -3.15
N LEU A 39 -17.39 -8.47 -3.29
CA LEU A 39 -17.51 -7.52 -2.19
C LEU A 39 -18.92 -7.57 -1.57
N THR A 40 -19.96 -7.59 -2.41
CA THR A 40 -21.35 -7.67 -1.95
C THR A 40 -21.61 -8.96 -1.18
N GLU A 41 -21.13 -10.10 -1.65
CA GLU A 41 -21.28 -11.38 -0.98
C GLU A 41 -20.47 -11.46 0.33
N ALA A 42 -19.27 -10.87 0.36
CA ALA A 42 -18.47 -10.79 1.58
C ALA A 42 -19.18 -9.94 2.66
N LYS A 43 -19.73 -8.78 2.29
CA LYS A 43 -20.50 -7.92 3.22
C LYS A 43 -21.75 -8.59 3.81
N LYS A 44 -22.40 -9.46 3.05
CA LYS A 44 -23.53 -10.25 3.57
C LYS A 44 -23.10 -11.25 4.65
N LYS A 45 -21.88 -11.80 4.52
CA LYS A 45 -21.31 -12.76 5.47
C LYS A 45 -20.79 -12.06 6.72
N ASN A 46 -20.06 -10.96 6.51
CA ASN A 46 -19.52 -10.15 7.60
C ASN A 46 -19.65 -8.66 7.26
N PRO A 47 -20.47 -7.89 7.98
CA PRO A 47 -20.71 -6.47 7.73
C PRO A 47 -19.47 -5.60 7.95
N ASP A 48 -18.44 -6.09 8.65
CA ASP A 48 -17.16 -5.40 8.82
C ASP A 48 -16.31 -5.39 7.54
N THR A 49 -16.77 -6.04 6.46
CA THR A 49 -16.12 -5.96 5.16
C THR A 49 -16.28 -4.54 4.58
N VAL A 50 -15.18 -3.86 4.33
CA VAL A 50 -15.19 -2.47 3.82
C VAL A 50 -14.71 -2.34 2.38
N ALA A 51 -13.88 -3.29 1.90
CA ALA A 51 -13.32 -3.29 0.56
C ALA A 51 -12.98 -4.71 0.09
N TRP A 52 -12.58 -4.81 -1.18
CA TRP A 52 -11.96 -6.01 -1.73
C TRP A 52 -10.60 -5.64 -2.31
N LEU A 53 -9.54 -6.35 -1.88
CA LEU A 53 -8.18 -6.15 -2.32
C LEU A 53 -7.78 -7.21 -3.33
N TYR A 54 -7.34 -6.77 -4.51
CA TYR A 54 -6.81 -7.65 -5.52
C TYR A 54 -5.41 -7.21 -5.95
N ILE A 55 -4.41 -8.09 -5.74
CA ILE A 55 -3.01 -7.89 -6.13
C ILE A 55 -2.59 -9.13 -6.94
N PRO A 56 -2.74 -9.11 -8.26
CA PRO A 56 -2.57 -10.31 -9.10
C PRO A 56 -1.18 -10.93 -8.99
N GLY A 57 -0.11 -10.12 -8.94
CA GLY A 57 1.25 -10.63 -8.78
C GLY A 57 1.52 -11.31 -7.44
N ALA A 58 0.82 -10.92 -6.38
CA ALA A 58 0.91 -11.55 -5.07
C ALA A 58 -0.14 -12.65 -4.85
N GLU A 59 -0.99 -12.95 -5.85
CA GLU A 59 -2.10 -13.91 -5.72
C GLU A 59 -3.01 -13.58 -4.52
N ILE A 60 -3.22 -12.28 -4.28
CA ILE A 60 -4.13 -11.78 -3.25
C ILE A 60 -5.42 -11.38 -3.95
N ASP A 61 -6.54 -11.96 -3.55
CA ASP A 61 -7.89 -11.68 -4.06
C ASP A 61 -8.88 -11.94 -2.93
N ASN A 62 -8.99 -10.97 -2.00
CA ASN A 62 -9.61 -11.17 -0.70
C ASN A 62 -10.36 -9.93 -0.20
N PRO A 63 -11.38 -10.12 0.67
CA PRO A 63 -12.02 -9.02 1.37
C PRO A 63 -11.04 -8.33 2.33
N VAL A 64 -11.28 -7.04 2.56
CA VAL A 64 -10.62 -6.22 3.57
C VAL A 64 -11.63 -5.90 4.64
N MET A 65 -11.28 -6.23 5.88
CA MET A 65 -12.09 -6.00 7.06
C MET A 65 -11.74 -4.67 7.72
N GLN A 66 -12.63 -4.14 8.56
CA GLN A 66 -12.31 -3.02 9.44
C GLN A 66 -13.10 -3.16 10.75
N ALA A 67 -12.43 -2.97 11.87
CA ALA A 67 -13.03 -2.99 13.19
C ALA A 67 -12.75 -1.68 13.95
N GLU A 68 -13.24 -1.56 15.19
CA GLU A 68 -13.01 -0.39 16.04
C GLU A 68 -11.55 -0.23 16.49
N ASP A 69 -10.75 -1.30 16.41
CA ASP A 69 -9.32 -1.28 16.72
C ASP A 69 -8.51 -2.15 15.75
N ASN A 70 -7.19 -1.93 15.71
CA ASN A 70 -6.27 -2.65 14.82
C ASN A 70 -5.86 -4.04 15.33
N GLY A 71 -6.30 -4.47 16.50
CA GLY A 71 -5.99 -5.78 17.07
C GLY A 71 -7.04 -6.85 16.76
N TYR A 72 -8.28 -6.45 16.49
CA TYR A 72 -9.40 -7.37 16.35
C TYR A 72 -9.18 -8.42 15.26
N TYR A 73 -8.85 -8.02 14.05
CA TYR A 73 -8.62 -8.91 12.91
C TYR A 73 -7.18 -9.45 12.81
N LEU A 74 -6.33 -9.14 13.78
CA LEU A 74 -4.94 -9.63 13.79
C LEU A 74 -4.86 -11.17 13.86
N LYS A 75 -5.83 -11.81 14.50
CA LYS A 75 -5.89 -13.27 14.70
C LYS A 75 -7.26 -13.86 14.35
N LEU A 76 -8.08 -13.13 13.63
CA LEU A 76 -9.37 -13.61 13.12
C LEU A 76 -9.39 -13.58 11.60
N ASP A 77 -10.04 -14.55 10.99
CA ASP A 77 -10.33 -14.55 9.57
C ASP A 77 -11.52 -13.62 9.23
N GLU A 78 -11.87 -13.57 7.96
CA GLU A 78 -12.99 -12.79 7.44
C GLU A 78 -14.37 -13.24 7.92
N ASN A 79 -14.48 -14.41 8.57
CA ASN A 79 -15.70 -14.91 9.19
C ASN A 79 -15.74 -14.64 10.70
N GLY A 80 -14.66 -14.05 11.27
CA GLY A 80 -14.51 -13.83 12.70
C GLY A 80 -14.05 -15.07 13.47
N GLU A 81 -13.56 -16.10 12.79
CA GLU A 81 -13.01 -17.31 13.40
C GLU A 81 -11.50 -17.19 13.60
N TYR A 82 -10.97 -17.92 14.59
CA TYR A 82 -9.54 -17.87 14.87
C TYR A 82 -8.71 -18.34 13.66
N ALA A 83 -7.78 -17.48 13.22
CA ALA A 83 -6.81 -17.75 12.18
C ALA A 83 -5.44 -17.23 12.60
N MET A 84 -4.41 -18.08 12.59
CA MET A 84 -3.05 -17.72 13.01
C MET A 84 -2.51 -16.47 12.28
N TRP A 85 -2.85 -16.34 11.01
CA TRP A 85 -2.40 -15.27 10.12
C TRP A 85 -3.44 -14.15 9.94
N GLY A 86 -4.56 -14.19 10.67
CA GLY A 86 -5.63 -13.22 10.53
C GLY A 86 -6.18 -13.09 9.11
N CYS A 87 -6.79 -11.95 8.81
CA CYS A 87 -7.19 -11.55 7.46
C CYS A 87 -6.49 -10.27 7.02
N TYR A 88 -6.89 -9.70 5.87
CA TYR A 88 -6.52 -8.34 5.49
C TYR A 88 -7.50 -7.37 6.14
N TYR A 89 -6.99 -6.29 6.75
CA TYR A 89 -7.84 -5.33 7.42
C TYR A 89 -7.29 -3.90 7.29
N ALA A 90 -8.19 -2.94 7.17
CA ALA A 90 -7.86 -1.52 7.11
C ALA A 90 -7.59 -0.98 8.52
N HIS A 91 -6.75 0.06 8.61
CA HIS A 91 -6.54 0.78 9.86
C HIS A 91 -7.88 1.32 10.39
N CYS A 92 -8.13 1.18 11.69
CA CYS A 92 -9.42 1.50 12.32
C CYS A 92 -9.84 2.98 12.14
N GLU A 93 -8.91 3.89 12.02
CA GLU A 93 -9.17 5.33 11.80
C GLU A 93 -9.31 5.72 10.33
N ASN A 94 -9.00 4.81 9.37
CA ASN A 94 -9.14 5.14 7.97
C ASN A 94 -10.61 5.19 7.52
N ARG A 95 -10.92 6.17 6.70
CA ARG A 95 -12.17 6.19 5.93
C ARG A 95 -11.97 5.41 4.65
N ILE A 96 -12.77 4.35 4.51
CA ILE A 96 -12.78 3.51 3.31
C ILE A 96 -14.06 3.82 2.53
N GLY A 97 -13.92 4.19 1.28
CA GLY A 97 -15.03 4.56 0.41
C GLY A 97 -14.56 4.86 -1.01
N SER A 98 -15.40 5.53 -1.81
CA SER A 98 -15.02 5.99 -3.15
C SER A 98 -13.76 6.87 -3.10
N ARG A 99 -13.10 7.04 -4.23
CA ARG A 99 -11.82 7.76 -4.36
C ARG A 99 -11.83 9.16 -3.71
N ASP A 100 -12.95 9.85 -3.81
CA ASP A 100 -13.13 11.18 -3.20
C ASP A 100 -13.31 11.15 -1.67
N LYS A 101 -13.54 9.97 -1.11
CA LYS A 101 -13.75 9.75 0.33
C LYS A 101 -12.60 9.05 1.03
N LEU A 102 -11.70 8.43 0.27
CA LEU A 102 -10.48 7.84 0.86
C LEU A 102 -9.66 8.92 1.57
N ASP A 103 -9.03 8.54 2.65
CA ASP A 103 -8.00 9.36 3.27
C ASP A 103 -6.79 9.47 2.35
N LYS A 104 -5.92 10.48 2.56
CA LYS A 104 -4.69 10.66 1.78
C LYS A 104 -3.77 9.46 1.88
N ASN A 105 -3.78 8.80 3.05
CA ASN A 105 -3.07 7.57 3.32
C ASN A 105 -4.06 6.52 3.84
N THR A 106 -4.27 5.48 3.07
CA THR A 106 -5.13 4.36 3.43
C THR A 106 -4.25 3.14 3.70
N THR A 107 -4.18 2.74 4.96
CA THR A 107 -3.34 1.63 5.39
C THR A 107 -4.15 0.34 5.44
N ILE A 108 -3.69 -0.69 4.74
CA ILE A 108 -4.23 -2.05 4.82
C ILE A 108 -3.15 -2.95 5.43
N PHE A 109 -3.50 -3.65 6.49
CA PHE A 109 -2.63 -4.60 7.17
C PHE A 109 -2.85 -6.02 6.67
N GLY A 110 -1.81 -6.81 6.76
CA GLY A 110 -1.82 -8.25 6.56
C GLY A 110 -0.56 -8.84 7.16
N HIS A 111 -0.67 -10.01 7.75
CA HIS A 111 0.51 -10.66 8.32
C HIS A 111 1.59 -10.92 7.27
N SER A 112 2.84 -10.84 7.73
CA SER A 112 4.01 -11.30 6.98
C SER A 112 4.83 -12.25 7.85
N ALA A 113 5.20 -13.40 7.30
CA ALA A 113 6.06 -14.34 7.99
C ALA A 113 7.50 -13.85 7.99
N SER A 114 8.20 -14.05 9.11
CA SER A 114 9.58 -13.56 9.33
C SER A 114 10.63 -14.20 8.42
N ASN A 115 10.31 -15.33 7.79
CA ASN A 115 11.20 -16.01 6.84
C ASN A 115 11.24 -15.33 5.45
N CYS A 116 10.41 -14.32 5.19
CA CYS A 116 10.34 -13.58 3.93
C CYS A 116 10.10 -14.48 2.69
N ASP A 117 9.51 -15.66 2.87
CA ASP A 117 9.22 -16.59 1.79
C ASP A 117 8.07 -16.04 0.92
N PRO A 118 8.32 -15.74 -0.37
CA PRO A 118 7.29 -15.17 -1.25
C PRO A 118 6.10 -16.12 -1.51
N ASP A 119 6.20 -17.39 -1.15
CA ASP A 119 5.10 -18.35 -1.17
C ASP A 119 4.39 -18.48 0.19
N GLY A 120 4.79 -17.67 1.16
CA GLY A 120 4.21 -17.62 2.50
C GLY A 120 2.79 -17.00 2.55
N PRO A 121 2.21 -16.92 3.76
CA PRO A 121 0.84 -16.44 3.96
C PRO A 121 0.72 -14.93 3.81
N LYS A 122 -0.47 -14.48 3.42
CA LYS A 122 -0.90 -13.07 3.41
C LYS A 122 0.12 -12.15 2.71
N PHE A 123 0.58 -11.08 3.37
CA PHE A 123 1.53 -10.10 2.81
C PHE A 123 2.97 -10.59 2.73
N THR A 124 3.29 -11.80 3.21
CA THR A 124 4.59 -12.41 2.88
C THR A 124 4.78 -12.53 1.36
N LYS A 125 3.69 -12.72 0.61
CA LYS A 125 3.72 -12.77 -0.87
C LYS A 125 4.20 -11.48 -1.53
N LEU A 126 4.15 -10.33 -0.82
CA LEU A 126 4.67 -9.07 -1.33
C LEU A 126 6.21 -9.06 -1.49
N TYR A 127 6.93 -9.99 -0.87
CA TYR A 127 8.37 -10.13 -1.10
C TYR A 127 8.72 -10.45 -2.56
N ARG A 128 7.78 -10.94 -3.37
CA ARG A 128 7.94 -11.08 -4.84
C ARG A 128 8.26 -9.73 -5.50
N TYR A 129 7.74 -8.65 -4.97
CA TYR A 129 7.95 -7.29 -5.48
C TYR A 129 9.31 -6.68 -5.12
N MET A 130 10.17 -7.40 -4.37
CA MET A 130 11.59 -7.03 -4.22
C MET A 130 12.38 -7.20 -5.53
N ASP A 131 11.83 -7.94 -6.50
CA ASP A 131 12.37 -8.07 -7.85
C ASP A 131 11.81 -6.94 -8.73
N ALA A 132 12.69 -6.11 -9.29
CA ALA A 132 12.31 -4.97 -10.12
C ALA A 132 11.61 -5.36 -11.44
N ASP A 133 11.95 -6.52 -12.00
CA ASP A 133 11.29 -7.00 -13.22
C ASP A 133 9.91 -7.57 -12.91
N PHE A 134 9.73 -8.14 -11.71
CA PHE A 134 8.42 -8.55 -11.23
C PHE A 134 7.48 -7.34 -11.03
N VAL A 135 7.99 -6.23 -10.43
CA VAL A 135 7.21 -4.98 -10.29
C VAL A 135 6.76 -4.45 -11.65
N LYS A 136 7.66 -4.45 -12.64
CA LYS A 136 7.32 -4.00 -14.01
C LYS A 136 6.24 -4.87 -14.67
N ALA A 137 6.25 -6.18 -14.38
CA ALA A 137 5.25 -7.11 -14.90
C ALA A 137 3.91 -7.03 -14.17
N HIS A 138 3.91 -6.58 -12.90
CA HIS A 138 2.73 -6.54 -12.02
C HIS A 138 2.60 -5.19 -11.30
N PRO A 139 2.52 -4.05 -12.02
CA PRO A 139 2.65 -2.73 -11.43
C PRO A 139 1.41 -2.23 -10.67
N TYR A 140 0.30 -2.97 -10.68
CA TYR A 140 -0.99 -2.46 -10.20
C TYR A 140 -1.56 -3.24 -9.03
N ILE A 141 -2.22 -2.51 -8.14
CA ILE A 141 -3.08 -2.98 -7.06
C ILE A 141 -4.50 -2.48 -7.35
N TYR A 142 -5.48 -3.30 -7.09
CA TYR A 142 -6.89 -2.97 -7.27
C TYR A 142 -7.60 -3.01 -5.93
N LEU A 143 -8.40 -1.99 -5.68
CA LEU A 143 -9.24 -1.87 -4.49
C LEU A 143 -10.66 -1.56 -4.92
N SER A 144 -11.57 -2.49 -4.65
CA SER A 144 -12.99 -2.30 -4.90
C SER A 144 -13.68 -1.90 -3.60
N VAL A 145 -14.48 -0.85 -3.68
CA VAL A 145 -15.39 -0.38 -2.63
C VAL A 145 -16.80 -0.32 -3.20
N ASP A 146 -17.81 0.00 -2.39
CA ASP A 146 -19.18 0.08 -2.87
C ASP A 146 -19.32 1.04 -4.07
N GLY A 147 -19.61 0.46 -5.24
CA GLY A 147 -19.88 1.19 -6.47
C GLY A 147 -18.65 1.72 -7.22
N GLU A 148 -17.43 1.43 -6.76
CA GLU A 148 -16.21 1.86 -7.45
C GLU A 148 -15.08 0.82 -7.37
N ASP A 149 -14.46 0.56 -8.52
CA ASP A 149 -13.23 -0.23 -8.62
C ASP A 149 -12.06 0.69 -8.93
N MET A 150 -11.11 0.78 -8.00
CA MET A 150 -9.97 1.68 -8.07
C MET A 150 -8.69 0.94 -8.44
N ILE A 151 -7.82 1.61 -9.19
CA ILE A 151 -6.51 1.11 -9.59
C ILE A 151 -5.44 2.01 -8.97
N PHE A 152 -4.46 1.40 -8.33
CA PHE A 152 -3.29 2.05 -7.76
C PHE A 152 -2.03 1.49 -8.40
N GLN A 153 -1.09 2.37 -8.73
CA GLN A 153 0.22 1.96 -9.21
C GLN A 153 1.17 1.78 -8.02
N ILE A 154 1.93 0.69 -8.02
CA ILE A 154 2.99 0.47 -7.04
C ILE A 154 4.13 1.46 -7.33
N THR A 155 4.45 2.29 -6.35
CA THR A 155 5.50 3.31 -6.45
C THR A 155 6.75 2.96 -5.64
N ALA A 156 6.58 2.22 -4.54
CA ALA A 156 7.68 1.80 -3.68
C ALA A 156 7.34 0.50 -2.94
N LEU A 157 8.38 -0.26 -2.62
CA LEU A 157 8.37 -1.33 -1.64
C LEU A 157 9.62 -1.20 -0.79
N PHE A 158 9.45 -1.26 0.52
CA PHE A 158 10.57 -1.16 1.45
C PHE A 158 10.28 -1.98 2.72
N VAL A 159 11.35 -2.34 3.42
CA VAL A 159 11.29 -2.95 4.74
C VAL A 159 11.81 -1.93 5.73
N THR A 160 11.05 -1.69 6.78
CA THR A 160 11.39 -0.72 7.82
C THR A 160 11.17 -1.30 9.21
N ASP A 161 11.64 -0.62 10.23
CA ASP A 161 11.33 -0.94 11.62
C ASP A 161 10.00 -0.32 12.07
N ILE A 162 9.58 -0.66 13.27
CA ILE A 162 8.32 -0.18 13.86
C ILE A 162 8.34 1.31 14.26
N GLY A 163 9.46 1.97 14.15
CA GLY A 163 9.59 3.41 14.46
C GLY A 163 9.21 4.31 13.30
N PHE A 164 9.03 3.75 12.11
CA PHE A 164 8.56 4.51 10.94
C PHE A 164 7.05 4.74 11.03
N ASP A 165 6.65 6.01 11.11
CA ASP A 165 5.23 6.40 11.18
C ASP A 165 4.62 6.44 9.77
N TYR A 166 3.95 5.36 9.37
CA TYR A 166 3.30 5.21 8.08
C TYR A 166 1.76 5.16 8.16
N ILE A 167 1.19 5.24 9.37
CA ILE A 167 -0.24 4.95 9.58
C ILE A 167 -1.14 6.17 9.66
N ALA A 168 -0.57 7.39 9.75
CA ALA A 168 -1.38 8.62 9.85
C ALA A 168 -2.32 8.75 8.62
N PRO A 169 -3.66 8.82 8.81
CA PRO A 169 -4.61 8.80 7.68
C PRO A 169 -4.51 10.03 6.78
N ASN A 170 -4.27 11.20 7.37
CA ASN A 170 -4.23 12.48 6.65
C ASN A 170 -3.03 13.32 7.09
N PRO A 171 -1.79 12.89 6.77
CA PRO A 171 -0.59 13.64 7.14
C PRO A 171 -0.60 15.03 6.48
N THR A 172 -0.09 16.05 7.20
CA THR A 172 -0.07 17.45 6.76
C THR A 172 1.26 18.11 7.07
N GLY A 173 1.64 19.14 6.27
CA GLY A 173 2.85 19.92 6.51
C GLY A 173 4.12 19.07 6.48
N ASP A 174 4.97 19.22 7.50
CA ASP A 174 6.26 18.53 7.60
C ASP A 174 6.10 17.00 7.72
N ASP A 175 4.97 16.53 8.30
CA ASP A 175 4.66 15.09 8.39
C ASP A 175 4.48 14.46 7.00
N LEU A 176 3.88 15.20 6.04
CA LEU A 176 3.72 14.71 4.68
C LEU A 176 5.08 14.64 3.96
N THR A 177 5.95 15.62 4.18
CA THR A 177 7.29 15.65 3.61
C THR A 177 8.13 14.50 4.14
N SER A 178 8.13 14.28 5.47
CA SER A 178 8.88 13.19 6.11
C SER A 178 8.37 11.78 5.72
N PHE A 179 7.13 11.69 5.24
CA PHE A 179 6.56 10.43 4.75
C PHE A 179 7.13 10.00 3.41
N PHE A 180 7.63 10.97 2.59
CA PHE A 180 8.18 10.71 1.24
C PHE A 180 9.69 10.91 1.12
N GLU A 181 10.39 11.36 2.17
CA GLU A 181 11.84 11.48 2.27
C GLU A 181 12.48 10.19 2.84
#